data_066fb2b3bbef284449f257ab54efa443
#
_entry.id   066fb2b3bbef284449f257ab54efa443
#
_cell.length_a   1.000
_cell.length_b   1.000
_cell.length_c   1.000
_cell.angle_alpha   90.00
_cell.angle_beta   90.00
_cell.angle_gamma   90.00
#
_symmetry.space_group_name_H-M   'P 1'
#
loop_
_entity.id
_entity.type
_entity.pdbx_description
1 polymer ?
#
loop_
_entity_poly.entity_id
_entity_poly.type
_entity_poly.pdbx_seq_one_letter_code
_entity_poly.pdbx_strand_id
1 'polypeptide(L)'
;MPGSAAYTQAVVLSLADVLDLPVVRRARPRVVVGADRLDTPVRWAHVAEVTDLAHLLRGGELVLTTGIALPDAAAALRRYVTDLAEAGVSGIAVELGRKYRRRLPDALVDAAREAGVPVICLERETRFVEITEAVHSRVLTEQLEELRA
;
A
#
# COMPACT_ATOMS: atom_id res chain seq x y z
N MET A 1 11.67 2.23 -27.16
CA MET A 1 12.53 3.42 -27.09
C MET A 1 13.17 3.51 -25.72
N PRO A 2 14.50 3.37 -25.65
CA PRO A 2 15.20 3.37 -24.37
C PRO A 2 14.99 4.66 -23.57
N GLY A 3 14.93 5.80 -24.22
CA GLY A 3 14.73 7.06 -23.54
C GLY A 3 13.36 7.22 -22.90
N SER A 4 12.34 6.59 -23.50
CA SER A 4 10.97 6.63 -22.98
C SER A 4 10.85 5.88 -21.64
N ALA A 5 11.47 4.70 -21.53
CA ALA A 5 11.43 3.91 -20.31
C ALA A 5 12.16 4.61 -19.17
N ALA A 6 13.33 5.15 -19.41
CA ALA A 6 14.12 5.87 -18.43
C ALA A 6 13.38 7.13 -17.94
N TYR A 7 12.75 7.84 -18.85
CA TYR A 7 11.98 9.04 -18.54
C TYR A 7 10.81 8.74 -17.59
N THR A 8 10.06 7.66 -17.89
CA THR A 8 8.90 7.28 -17.07
C THR A 8 9.33 6.91 -15.64
N GLN A 9 10.47 6.26 -15.47
CA GLN A 9 10.95 5.84 -14.16
C GLN A 9 11.42 7.01 -13.29
N ALA A 10 11.82 8.12 -13.92
CA ALA A 10 12.39 9.26 -13.19
C ALA A 10 11.38 10.02 -12.32
N VAL A 11 10.07 9.87 -12.57
CA VAL A 11 9.01 10.65 -11.91
C VAL A 11 8.02 9.79 -11.13
N VAL A 12 8.43 8.60 -10.72
CA VAL A 12 7.55 7.68 -10.03
C VAL A 12 7.73 7.78 -8.51
N LEU A 13 6.60 8.00 -7.80
CA LEU A 13 6.59 7.93 -6.35
C LEU A 13 6.69 6.47 -5.92
N SER A 14 7.67 6.14 -5.09
CA SER A 14 7.88 4.77 -4.62
C SER A 14 7.21 4.54 -3.27
N LEU A 15 7.09 3.26 -2.89
CA LEU A 15 6.59 2.90 -1.58
C LEU A 15 7.51 3.47 -0.48
N ALA A 16 8.84 3.46 -0.70
CA ALA A 16 9.78 4.09 0.23
C ALA A 16 9.47 5.58 0.41
N ASP A 17 9.17 6.28 -0.68
CA ASP A 17 8.81 7.69 -0.61
C ASP A 17 7.55 7.92 0.21
N VAL A 18 6.54 7.05 0.05
CA VAL A 18 5.29 7.14 0.83
C VAL A 18 5.57 6.92 2.32
N LEU A 19 6.37 5.91 2.65
CA LEU A 19 6.70 5.62 4.05
C LEU A 19 7.49 6.75 4.70
N ASP A 20 8.14 7.58 3.91
CA ASP A 20 8.94 8.70 4.38
C ASP A 20 8.13 10.00 4.53
N LEU A 21 6.88 10.03 4.08
CA LEU A 21 6.02 11.19 4.27
C LEU A 21 5.81 11.46 5.77
N PRO A 22 5.84 12.72 6.20
CA PRO A 22 5.71 13.04 7.62
C PRO A 22 4.46 12.44 8.29
N VAL A 23 3.32 12.46 7.61
CA VAL A 23 2.08 11.92 8.15
C VAL A 23 2.18 10.40 8.35
N VAL A 24 2.85 9.70 7.46
CA VAL A 24 3.04 8.25 7.57
C VAL A 24 4.07 7.94 8.65
N ARG A 25 5.15 8.70 8.73
CA ARG A 25 6.16 8.51 9.77
C ARG A 25 5.58 8.67 11.17
N ARG A 26 4.65 9.58 11.35
CA ARG A 26 3.96 9.75 12.63
C ARG A 26 3.12 8.53 13.01
N ALA A 27 2.66 7.76 12.03
CA ALA A 27 1.93 6.51 12.26
C ALA A 27 2.85 5.34 12.61
N ARG A 28 4.17 5.54 12.60
CA ARG A 28 5.21 4.54 12.87
C ARG A 28 5.04 3.31 11.98
N PRO A 29 5.34 3.43 10.69
CA PRO A 29 5.24 2.30 9.79
C PRO A 29 6.32 1.26 10.07
N ARG A 30 5.93 -0.02 10.01
CA ARG A 30 6.84 -1.14 10.12
C ARG A 30 6.59 -2.08 8.96
N VAL A 31 7.61 -2.32 8.16
CA VAL A 31 7.50 -3.21 7.01
C VAL A 31 7.56 -4.66 7.50
N VAL A 32 6.46 -5.38 7.30
CA VAL A 32 6.34 -6.79 7.71
C VAL A 32 6.73 -7.72 6.58
N VAL A 33 6.31 -7.39 5.36
CA VAL A 33 6.64 -8.15 4.15
C VAL A 33 7.11 -7.15 3.09
N GLY A 34 8.14 -7.50 2.33
CA GLY A 34 8.53 -6.73 1.17
C GLY A 34 9.56 -5.64 1.42
N ALA A 35 10.42 -5.79 2.43
CA ALA A 35 11.50 -4.83 2.67
C ALA A 35 12.43 -4.69 1.47
N ASP A 36 12.49 -5.69 0.60
CA ASP A 36 13.26 -5.68 -0.64
C ASP A 36 12.49 -5.11 -1.83
N ARG A 37 11.27 -4.64 -1.62
CA ARG A 37 10.38 -4.14 -2.67
C ARG A 37 9.89 -2.72 -2.40
N LEU A 38 10.64 -1.92 -1.66
CA LEU A 38 10.26 -0.55 -1.33
C LEU A 38 10.39 0.41 -2.52
N ASP A 39 11.00 -0.05 -3.61
CA ASP A 39 11.04 0.70 -4.87
C ASP A 39 9.76 0.54 -5.70
N THR A 40 8.80 -0.27 -5.24
CA THR A 40 7.53 -0.48 -5.92
C THR A 40 6.81 0.86 -6.14
N PRO A 41 6.36 1.14 -7.38
CA PRO A 41 5.65 2.38 -7.66
C PRO A 41 4.29 2.44 -6.96
N VAL A 42 3.96 3.61 -6.41
CA VAL A 42 2.64 3.89 -5.82
C VAL A 42 1.97 4.96 -6.67
N ARG A 43 0.87 4.58 -7.32
CA ARG A 43 0.10 5.51 -8.16
C ARG A 43 -0.99 6.22 -7.38
N TRP A 44 -1.49 5.62 -6.32
CA TRP A 44 -2.59 6.17 -5.54
C TRP A 44 -2.65 5.48 -4.18
N ALA A 45 -3.32 6.09 -3.22
CA ALA A 45 -3.63 5.46 -1.94
C ALA A 45 -5.15 5.28 -1.87
N HIS A 46 -5.59 4.09 -1.49
CA HIS A 46 -7.00 3.71 -1.50
C HIS A 46 -7.39 3.15 -0.13
N VAL A 47 -8.28 3.85 0.56
CA VAL A 47 -8.81 3.37 1.84
C VAL A 47 -9.90 2.34 1.55
N ALA A 48 -9.77 1.14 2.13
CA ALA A 48 -10.72 0.06 1.88
C ALA A 48 -11.04 -0.69 3.17
N GLU A 49 -12.28 -0.59 3.60
CA GLU A 49 -12.80 -1.33 4.76
C GLU A 49 -13.81 -2.40 4.31
N VAL A 50 -13.65 -2.86 3.07
CA VAL A 50 -14.40 -4.00 2.52
C VAL A 50 -13.40 -4.97 1.92
N THR A 51 -13.79 -6.24 1.78
CA THR A 51 -12.91 -7.27 1.23
C THR A 51 -13.08 -7.47 -0.27
N ASP A 52 -14.25 -7.14 -0.81
CA ASP A 52 -14.55 -7.26 -2.24
C ASP A 52 -14.26 -5.93 -2.92
N LEU A 53 -12.97 -5.65 -3.14
CA LEU A 53 -12.55 -4.38 -3.72
C LEU A 53 -11.63 -4.52 -4.93
N ALA A 54 -11.11 -5.71 -5.19
CA ALA A 54 -10.13 -5.89 -6.27
C ALA A 54 -10.62 -5.38 -7.62
N HIS A 55 -11.91 -5.56 -7.90
CA HIS A 55 -12.53 -5.11 -9.15
C HIS A 55 -12.59 -3.57 -9.28
N LEU A 56 -12.39 -2.84 -8.19
CA LEU A 56 -12.38 -1.38 -8.19
C LEU A 56 -10.98 -0.81 -8.41
N LEU A 57 -9.96 -1.65 -8.36
CA LEU A 57 -8.57 -1.21 -8.44
C LEU A 57 -8.04 -1.28 -9.86
N ARG A 58 -7.10 -0.41 -10.17
CA ARG A 58 -6.47 -0.32 -11.50
C ARG A 58 -5.03 -0.79 -11.51
N GLY A 59 -4.46 -1.06 -10.34
CA GLY A 59 -3.05 -1.38 -10.18
C GLY A 59 -2.25 -0.18 -9.68
N GLY A 60 -1.29 -0.46 -8.83
CA GLY A 60 -0.43 0.57 -8.25
C GLY A 60 -0.99 1.29 -7.04
N GLU A 61 -2.10 0.82 -6.49
CA GLU A 61 -2.65 1.41 -5.27
C GLU A 61 -1.96 0.86 -4.03
N LEU A 62 -1.71 1.75 -3.06
CA LEU A 62 -1.44 1.35 -1.69
C LEU A 62 -2.79 1.27 -0.97
N VAL A 63 -3.16 0.08 -0.53
CA VAL A 63 -4.43 -0.14 0.17
C VAL A 63 -4.23 0.15 1.65
N LEU A 64 -5.06 1.01 2.22
CA LEU A 64 -5.07 1.35 3.65
C LEU A 64 -6.29 0.72 4.30
N THR A 65 -6.10 0.00 5.39
CA THR A 65 -7.20 -0.64 6.11
C THR A 65 -6.92 -0.72 7.61
N THR A 66 -7.98 -0.71 8.41
CA THR A 66 -7.89 -0.98 9.85
C THR A 66 -7.93 -2.47 10.16
N GLY A 67 -8.26 -3.29 9.16
CA GLY A 67 -8.38 -4.73 9.32
C GLY A 67 -9.75 -5.18 9.85
N ILE A 68 -10.63 -4.25 10.23
CA ILE A 68 -11.93 -4.62 10.84
C ILE A 68 -12.74 -5.53 9.92
N ALA A 69 -12.76 -5.24 8.62
CA ALA A 69 -13.54 -6.01 7.65
C ALA A 69 -12.86 -7.31 7.22
N LEU A 70 -11.60 -7.54 7.60
CA LEU A 70 -10.88 -8.73 7.16
C LEU A 70 -11.45 -9.98 7.83
N PRO A 71 -11.58 -11.08 7.07
CA PRO A 71 -12.10 -12.33 7.62
C PRO A 71 -11.13 -12.95 8.61
N ASP A 72 -11.66 -13.81 9.49
CA ASP A 72 -10.83 -14.53 10.47
C ASP A 72 -10.26 -15.83 9.90
N ALA A 73 -10.98 -16.43 8.93
CA ALA A 73 -10.55 -17.71 8.34
C ALA A 73 -9.29 -17.54 7.50
N ALA A 74 -8.33 -18.43 7.70
CA ALA A 74 -7.05 -18.38 6.99
C ALA A 74 -7.23 -18.43 5.46
N ALA A 75 -8.12 -19.29 4.97
CA ALA A 75 -8.37 -19.41 3.52
C ALA A 75 -8.93 -18.12 2.93
N ALA A 76 -9.82 -17.45 3.68
CA ALA A 76 -10.41 -16.18 3.22
C ALA A 76 -9.40 -15.04 3.24
N LEU A 77 -8.52 -15.01 4.25
CA LEU A 77 -7.42 -14.04 4.29
C LEU A 77 -6.46 -14.24 3.12
N ARG A 78 -6.14 -15.47 2.81
CA ARG A 78 -5.28 -15.81 1.67
C ARG A 78 -5.91 -15.34 0.36
N ARG A 79 -7.21 -15.56 0.19
CA ARG A 79 -7.93 -15.11 -1.01
C ARG A 79 -7.91 -13.59 -1.11
N TYR A 80 -8.11 -12.89 -0.01
CA TYR A 80 -8.06 -11.43 0.03
C TYR A 80 -6.71 -10.93 -0.52
N VAL A 81 -5.61 -11.48 -0.03
CA VAL A 81 -4.26 -11.10 -0.48
C VAL A 81 -4.04 -11.46 -1.95
N THR A 82 -4.46 -12.66 -2.34
CA THR A 82 -4.30 -13.13 -3.73
C THR A 82 -5.06 -12.22 -4.69
N ASP A 83 -6.29 -11.85 -4.35
CA ASP A 83 -7.11 -10.97 -5.19
C ASP A 83 -6.46 -9.59 -5.35
N LEU A 84 -5.91 -9.04 -4.27
CA LEU A 84 -5.20 -7.75 -4.34
C LEU A 84 -3.90 -7.86 -5.14
N ALA A 85 -3.19 -8.97 -5.00
CA ALA A 85 -1.98 -9.22 -5.78
C ALA A 85 -2.30 -9.25 -7.28
N GLU A 86 -3.37 -9.95 -7.65
CA GLU A 86 -3.81 -10.02 -9.05
C GLU A 86 -4.26 -8.66 -9.57
N ALA A 87 -4.82 -7.82 -8.72
CA ALA A 87 -5.21 -6.46 -9.08
C ALA A 87 -4.00 -5.52 -9.21
N GLY A 88 -2.81 -5.96 -8.83
CA GLY A 88 -1.58 -5.19 -8.99
C GLY A 88 -1.35 -4.11 -7.96
N VAL A 89 -1.83 -4.30 -6.72
CA VAL A 89 -1.60 -3.31 -5.65
C VAL A 89 -0.11 -3.15 -5.37
N SER A 90 0.28 -1.95 -4.96
CA SER A 90 1.67 -1.69 -4.58
C SER A 90 1.97 -2.17 -3.15
N GLY A 91 0.95 -2.34 -2.34
CA GLY A 91 1.09 -2.85 -0.99
C GLY A 91 -0.18 -2.71 -0.18
N ILE A 92 -0.15 -3.26 1.03
CA ILE A 92 -1.26 -3.19 1.98
C ILE A 92 -0.71 -2.61 3.28
N ALA A 93 -1.29 -1.51 3.74
CA ALA A 93 -0.93 -0.90 5.02
C ALA A 93 -2.09 -1.11 5.99
N VAL A 94 -1.80 -1.75 7.12
CA VAL A 94 -2.81 -2.11 8.13
C VAL A 94 -2.53 -1.32 9.41
N GLU A 95 -3.51 -0.51 9.82
CA GLU A 95 -3.42 0.18 11.11
C GLU A 95 -3.68 -0.81 12.24
N LEU A 96 -2.75 -0.89 13.18
CA LEU A 96 -2.91 -1.71 14.37
C LEU A 96 -3.75 -0.96 15.41
N GLY A 97 -4.39 -1.71 16.29
CA GLY A 97 -5.18 -1.17 17.40
C GLY A 97 -6.67 -1.33 17.26
N ARG A 98 -7.20 -1.46 16.05
CA ARG A 98 -8.64 -1.65 15.84
C ARG A 98 -9.05 -3.12 15.93
N LYS A 99 -8.40 -3.97 15.14
CA LYS A 99 -8.64 -5.42 15.14
C LYS A 99 -7.39 -6.17 15.61
N TYR A 100 -6.27 -5.91 14.95
CA TYR A 100 -5.00 -6.55 15.30
C TYR A 100 -4.23 -5.59 16.20
N ARG A 101 -3.93 -6.03 17.41
CA ARG A 101 -3.36 -5.11 18.39
C ARG A 101 -1.86 -4.92 18.23
N ARG A 102 -1.12 -6.00 17.98
CA ARG A 102 0.35 -5.96 17.94
C ARG A 102 0.94 -6.57 16.68
N ARG A 103 0.27 -7.54 16.09
CA ARG A 103 0.78 -8.26 14.93
C ARG A 103 -0.37 -8.73 14.05
N LEU A 104 -0.04 -8.97 12.80
CA LEU A 104 -0.99 -9.48 11.82
C LEU A 104 -1.08 -11.00 11.89
N PRO A 105 -2.20 -11.59 11.45
CA PRO A 105 -2.30 -13.05 11.38
C PRO A 105 -1.24 -13.65 10.47
N ASP A 106 -0.72 -14.82 10.85
CA ASP A 106 0.28 -15.52 10.04
C ASP A 106 -0.23 -15.82 8.63
N ALA A 107 -1.52 -16.16 8.50
CA ALA A 107 -2.11 -16.44 7.20
C ALA A 107 -2.02 -15.24 6.25
N LEU A 108 -2.21 -14.03 6.75
CA LEU A 108 -2.08 -12.81 5.97
C LEU A 108 -0.63 -12.59 5.55
N VAL A 109 0.28 -12.69 6.50
CA VAL A 109 1.71 -12.45 6.28
C VAL A 109 2.28 -13.47 5.29
N ASP A 110 1.95 -14.75 5.48
CA ASP A 110 2.45 -15.81 4.62
C ASP A 110 1.92 -15.67 3.20
N ALA A 111 0.64 -15.36 3.05
CA ALA A 111 0.04 -15.14 1.74
C ALA A 111 0.68 -13.96 1.01
N ALA A 112 0.94 -12.87 1.74
CA ALA A 112 1.58 -11.69 1.16
C ALA A 112 3.01 -11.99 0.73
N ARG A 113 3.74 -12.76 1.55
CA ARG A 113 5.10 -13.17 1.21
C ARG A 113 5.13 -14.04 -0.03
N GLU A 114 4.24 -15.01 -0.14
CA GLU A 114 4.13 -15.87 -1.31
C GLU A 114 3.75 -15.09 -2.57
N ALA A 115 2.83 -14.14 -2.44
CA ALA A 115 2.36 -13.35 -3.57
C ALA A 115 3.28 -12.17 -3.92
N GLY A 116 4.25 -11.87 -3.07
CA GLY A 116 5.17 -10.75 -3.29
C GLY A 116 4.54 -9.39 -3.05
N VAL A 117 3.53 -9.30 -2.19
CA VAL A 117 2.85 -8.05 -1.86
C VAL A 117 3.46 -7.45 -0.60
N PRO A 118 4.01 -6.23 -0.65
CA PRO A 118 4.48 -5.56 0.56
C PRO A 118 3.34 -5.34 1.56
N VAL A 119 3.61 -5.59 2.83
CA VAL A 119 2.67 -5.35 3.92
C VAL A 119 3.34 -4.50 4.97
N ILE A 120 2.69 -3.42 5.34
CA ILE A 120 3.16 -2.46 6.31
C ILE A 120 2.15 -2.39 7.46
N CYS A 121 2.63 -2.44 8.70
CA CYS A 121 1.83 -2.11 9.87
C CYS A 121 2.02 -0.65 10.21
N LEU A 122 0.92 0.04 10.46
CA LEU A 122 0.97 1.38 11.04
C LEU A 122 0.71 1.20 12.54
N GLU A 123 1.72 1.43 13.35
CA GLU A 123 1.66 1.09 14.77
C GLU A 123 0.87 2.10 15.62
N ARG A 124 0.66 3.30 15.08
CA ARG A 124 -0.12 4.33 15.75
C ARG A 124 -1.33 4.71 14.93
N GLU A 125 -2.41 5.05 15.62
CA GLU A 125 -3.61 5.56 14.99
C GLU A 125 -3.29 6.80 14.17
N THR A 126 -3.86 6.88 12.97
CA THR A 126 -3.72 8.03 12.10
C THR A 126 -5.00 8.19 11.29
N ARG A 127 -5.21 9.40 10.79
CA ARG A 127 -6.35 9.66 9.90
C ARG A 127 -5.93 9.29 8.49
N PHE A 128 -6.57 8.26 7.93
CA PHE A 128 -6.25 7.82 6.57
C PHE A 128 -6.42 8.93 5.54
N VAL A 129 -7.39 9.84 5.75
CA VAL A 129 -7.59 10.96 4.83
C VAL A 129 -6.32 11.83 4.73
N GLU A 130 -5.58 12.00 5.81
CA GLU A 130 -4.34 12.77 5.77
C GLU A 130 -3.26 12.06 4.96
N ILE A 131 -3.22 10.73 5.05
CA ILE A 131 -2.29 9.93 4.23
C ILE A 131 -2.69 10.01 2.76
N THR A 132 -3.97 9.81 2.45
CA THR A 132 -4.42 9.87 1.06
C THR A 132 -4.18 11.23 0.45
N GLU A 133 -4.45 12.31 1.19
CA GLU A 133 -4.18 13.67 0.71
C GLU A 133 -2.69 13.87 0.43
N ALA A 134 -1.82 13.42 1.33
CA ALA A 134 -0.37 13.59 1.16
C ALA A 134 0.15 12.80 -0.04
N VAL A 135 -0.32 11.56 -0.21
CA VAL A 135 0.08 10.72 -1.34
C VAL A 135 -0.42 11.32 -2.65
N HIS A 136 -1.70 11.68 -2.70
CA HIS A 136 -2.29 12.20 -3.94
C HIS A 136 -1.67 13.54 -4.35
N SER A 137 -1.36 14.38 -3.37
CA SER A 137 -0.67 15.64 -3.64
C SER A 137 0.70 15.40 -4.26
N ARG A 138 1.47 14.44 -3.74
CA ARG A 138 2.78 14.11 -4.27
C ARG A 138 2.69 13.50 -5.66
N VAL A 139 1.73 12.61 -5.89
CA VAL A 139 1.51 12.01 -7.22
C VAL A 139 1.19 13.10 -8.23
N LEU A 140 0.30 14.04 -7.89
CA LEU A 140 -0.07 15.13 -8.80
C LEU A 140 1.10 16.07 -9.05
N THR A 141 1.90 16.36 -8.04
CA THR A 141 3.09 17.19 -8.18
C THR A 141 4.10 16.55 -9.14
N GLU A 142 4.34 15.25 -8.99
CA GLU A 142 5.25 14.51 -9.87
C GLU A 142 4.75 14.54 -11.32
N GLN A 143 3.43 14.40 -11.52
CA GLN A 143 2.84 14.47 -12.87
C GLN A 143 2.99 15.85 -13.47
N LEU A 144 2.82 16.91 -12.68
CA LEU A 144 2.99 18.27 -13.17
C LEU A 144 4.45 18.56 -13.55
N GLU A 145 5.39 18.08 -12.78
CA GLU A 145 6.81 18.21 -13.10
C GLU A 145 7.17 17.49 -14.38
N GLU A 146 6.58 16.30 -14.59
CA GLU A 146 6.75 15.56 -15.83
C GLU A 146 6.25 16.37 -17.05
N LEU A 147 5.10 17.03 -16.92
CA LEU A 147 4.53 17.84 -17.99
C LEU A 147 5.39 19.06 -18.31
N ARG A 148 6.13 19.59 -17.35
CA ARG A 148 7.01 20.74 -17.55
C ARG A 148 8.36 20.33 -18.15
N ALA A 149 8.74 19.10 -17.95
CA ALA A 149 9.99 18.60 -18.50
C ALA A 149 9.83 18.30 -19.99
#